data_1ab5a8383ddbb12bffb1e2b6f8e4df93
#
_entry.id   1ab5a8383ddbb12bffb1e2b6f8e4df93
#
_cell.length_a   1.000
_cell.length_b   1.000
_cell.length_c   1.000
_cell.angle_alpha   90.00
_cell.angle_beta   90.00
_cell.angle_gamma   90.00
#
_symmetry.space_group_name_H-M   'P 1'
#
loop_
_entity.id
_entity.type
_entity.pdbx_description
1 polymer ?
#
loop_
_entity_poly.entity_id
_entity_poly.type
_entity_poly.pdbx_seq_one_letter_code
_entity_poly.pdbx_strand_id
1 'polypeptide(L)'
;IRLGVLRLYEKMRYIDVKPSQYQTVLAELIDTQLAVFKKLYLKDSQIKTLIVVDDYLSVWMAGRTGGIGKAMVTMAEYEKFLDMLRNTSMQEVARRLSISEEAANLTAVSACIVNRLMKLMNAERIWIPGVGLCDGIAFEYAEKNRIMLCDHDFEKDIVACAMNISKRYMGSRKR
;
A
#
# COMPACT_ATOMS: atom_id res chain seq x y z
N ILE A 1 -0.35 8.35 8.93
CA ILE A 1 0.73 7.47 9.41
C ILE A 1 2.03 7.91 8.73
N ARG A 2 3.12 7.89 9.46
CA ARG A 2 4.46 8.18 8.89
C ARG A 2 5.11 6.89 8.36
N LEU A 3 4.37 6.14 7.57
CA LEU A 3 4.82 4.91 6.91
C LEU A 3 4.94 5.20 5.41
N GLY A 4 6.16 5.44 4.92
CA GLY A 4 6.47 5.54 3.51
C GLY A 4 7.57 4.54 3.14
N VAL A 5 7.44 3.89 2.00
CA VAL A 5 8.39 2.87 1.51
C VAL A 5 9.82 3.40 1.49
N LEU A 6 10.05 4.53 0.82
CA LEU A 6 11.36 5.18 0.75
C LEU A 6 11.91 5.54 2.13
N ARG A 7 11.09 6.14 3.00
CA ARG A 7 11.51 6.52 4.35
C ARG A 7 11.93 5.31 5.19
N LEU A 8 11.20 4.22 5.11
CA LEU A 8 11.56 2.98 5.82
C LEU A 8 12.82 2.36 5.24
N TYR A 9 12.93 2.32 3.93
CA TYR A 9 14.12 1.81 3.25
C TYR A 9 15.37 2.60 3.63
N GLU A 10 15.31 3.93 3.56
CA GLU A 10 16.41 4.81 4.01
C GLU A 10 16.73 4.59 5.49
N LYS A 11 15.72 4.58 6.35
CA LYS A 11 15.92 4.35 7.77
C LYS A 11 16.64 3.02 8.05
N MET A 12 16.26 1.95 7.35
CA MET A 12 16.90 0.66 7.47
C MET A 12 18.38 0.66 7.02
N ARG A 13 18.75 1.51 6.08
CA ARG A 13 20.16 1.66 5.64
C ARG A 13 21.05 2.31 6.68
N TYR A 14 20.50 3.14 7.58
CA TYR A 14 21.25 3.79 8.65
C TYR A 14 21.30 2.97 9.95
N ILE A 15 20.54 1.91 10.05
CA ILE A 15 20.56 1.02 11.21
C ILE A 15 21.54 -0.12 10.90
N ASP A 16 22.53 -0.32 11.76
CA ASP A 16 23.46 -1.46 11.65
C ASP A 16 22.74 -2.74 12.07
N VAL A 17 22.09 -3.39 11.10
CA VAL A 17 21.30 -4.61 11.30
C VAL A 17 21.91 -5.76 10.53
N LYS A 18 22.12 -6.87 11.20
CA LYS A 18 22.56 -8.11 10.52
C LYS A 18 21.51 -8.52 9.47
N PRO A 19 21.94 -9.03 8.29
CA PRO A 19 21.00 -9.46 7.25
C PRO A 19 19.91 -10.41 7.75
N SER A 20 20.23 -11.31 8.68
CA SER A 20 19.28 -12.24 9.30
C SER A 20 18.20 -11.57 10.17
N GLN A 21 18.44 -10.36 10.64
CA GLN A 21 17.53 -9.61 11.51
C GLN A 21 16.77 -8.51 10.76
N TYR A 22 17.14 -8.24 9.50
CA TYR A 22 16.56 -7.13 8.72
C TYR A 22 15.03 -7.18 8.68
N GLN A 23 14.46 -8.33 8.36
CA GLN A 23 13.00 -8.49 8.25
C GLN A 23 12.30 -8.29 9.60
N THR A 24 12.90 -8.73 10.68
CA THR A 24 12.34 -8.57 12.03
C THR A 24 12.33 -7.11 12.44
N VAL A 25 13.44 -6.41 12.29
CA VAL A 25 13.55 -4.98 12.64
C VAL A 25 12.62 -4.13 11.77
N LEU A 26 12.55 -4.41 10.46
CA LEU A 26 11.61 -3.73 9.57
C LEU A 26 10.15 -3.93 10.02
N ALA A 27 9.76 -5.16 10.36
CA ALA A 27 8.42 -5.47 10.86
C ALA A 27 8.11 -4.73 12.16
N GLU A 28 9.03 -4.69 13.12
CA GLU A 28 8.86 -3.97 14.40
C GLU A 28 8.69 -2.46 14.19
N LEU A 29 9.46 -1.85 13.28
CA LEU A 29 9.32 -0.44 12.93
C LEU A 29 7.93 -0.14 12.34
N ILE A 30 7.42 -1.02 11.49
CA ILE A 30 6.10 -0.90 10.90
C ILE A 30 5.03 -1.07 11.99
N ASP A 31 5.13 -2.09 12.81
CA ASP A 31 4.13 -2.41 13.86
C ASP A 31 4.00 -1.29 14.87
N THR A 32 5.11 -0.66 15.26
CA THR A 32 5.10 0.49 16.17
C THR A 32 4.23 1.63 15.62
N GLN A 33 4.32 1.91 14.32
CA GLN A 33 3.50 2.94 13.67
C GLN A 33 2.04 2.50 13.50
N LEU A 34 1.83 1.23 13.19
CA LEU A 34 0.50 0.65 12.99
C LEU A 34 -0.30 0.50 14.29
N ALA A 35 0.35 0.27 15.43
CA ALA A 35 -0.32 0.18 16.72
C ALA A 35 -1.11 1.45 17.04
N VAL A 36 -0.51 2.63 16.79
CA VAL A 36 -1.18 3.93 16.96
C VAL A 36 -2.35 4.06 15.98
N PHE A 37 -2.14 3.67 14.73
CA PHE A 37 -3.17 3.72 13.71
C PHE A 37 -4.38 2.84 14.05
N LYS A 38 -4.14 1.61 14.49
CA LYS A 38 -5.21 0.68 14.92
C LYS A 38 -6.06 1.30 16.01
N LYS A 39 -5.41 1.83 17.05
CA LYS A 39 -6.08 2.43 18.20
C LYS A 39 -6.96 3.63 17.82
N LEU A 40 -6.46 4.47 16.91
CA LEU A 40 -7.14 5.72 16.56
C LEU A 40 -8.23 5.56 15.48
N TYR A 41 -8.01 4.67 14.51
CA TYR A 41 -8.81 4.65 13.28
C TYR A 41 -9.55 3.35 12.99
N LEU A 42 -8.98 2.22 13.37
CA LEU A 42 -9.60 0.92 13.03
C LEU A 42 -10.55 0.45 14.11
N LYS A 43 -10.23 0.69 15.38
CA LYS A 43 -11.00 0.18 16.53
C LYS A 43 -11.37 -1.29 16.31
N ASP A 44 -12.67 -1.60 16.25
CA ASP A 44 -13.23 -2.94 16.06
C ASP A 44 -13.70 -3.19 14.62
N SER A 45 -13.26 -2.35 13.66
CA SER A 45 -13.65 -2.49 12.25
C SER A 45 -13.11 -3.78 11.65
N GLN A 46 -13.99 -4.58 11.06
CA GLN A 46 -13.61 -5.77 10.29
C GLN A 46 -13.43 -5.38 8.83
N ILE A 47 -12.19 -5.42 8.36
CA ILE A 47 -11.83 -5.10 6.99
C ILE A 47 -11.41 -6.39 6.28
N LYS A 48 -12.25 -6.89 5.37
CA LYS A 48 -11.98 -8.13 4.64
C LYS A 48 -11.08 -7.93 3.41
N THR A 49 -11.15 -6.77 2.80
CA THR A 49 -10.41 -6.46 1.56
C THR A 49 -9.62 -5.18 1.73
N LEU A 50 -8.34 -5.24 1.42
CA LEU A 50 -7.45 -4.09 1.38
C LEU A 50 -7.26 -3.66 -0.08
N ILE A 51 -7.54 -2.40 -0.38
CA ILE A 51 -7.22 -1.82 -1.69
C ILE A 51 -5.87 -1.13 -1.56
N VAL A 52 -4.92 -1.52 -2.41
CA VAL A 52 -3.54 -1.03 -2.38
C VAL A 52 -3.23 -0.31 -3.68
N VAL A 53 -3.07 0.99 -3.60
CA VAL A 53 -2.56 1.84 -4.68
C VAL A 53 -1.08 2.08 -4.40
N ASP A 54 -0.22 1.35 -5.10
CA ASP A 54 1.21 1.33 -4.86
C ASP A 54 1.97 0.95 -6.13
N ASP A 55 2.94 1.76 -6.53
CA ASP A 55 3.67 1.57 -7.77
C ASP A 55 4.55 0.32 -7.75
N TYR A 56 5.12 -0.03 -6.57
CA TYR A 56 6.04 -1.16 -6.44
C TYR A 56 5.32 -2.50 -6.52
N LEU A 57 4.14 -2.63 -5.89
CA LEU A 57 3.36 -3.86 -5.94
C LEU A 57 2.59 -4.01 -7.26
N SER A 58 2.28 -2.91 -7.91
CA SER A 58 1.63 -2.90 -9.24
C SER A 58 2.48 -3.63 -10.28
N VAL A 59 3.81 -3.54 -10.21
CA VAL A 59 4.73 -4.26 -11.11
C VAL A 59 4.59 -5.78 -10.94
N TRP A 60 4.52 -6.27 -9.71
CA TRP A 60 4.28 -7.70 -9.45
C TRP A 60 2.95 -8.18 -10.04
N MET A 61 1.92 -7.37 -9.92
CA MET A 61 0.59 -7.70 -10.45
C MET A 61 0.54 -7.67 -11.97
N ALA A 62 1.20 -6.71 -12.62
CA ALA A 62 1.27 -6.63 -14.08
C ALA A 62 1.85 -7.91 -14.69
N GLY A 63 2.88 -8.50 -14.07
CA GLY A 63 3.46 -9.77 -14.50
C GLY A 63 2.53 -10.98 -14.36
N ARG A 64 1.50 -10.90 -13.50
CA ARG A 64 0.55 -12.01 -13.27
C ARG A 64 -0.67 -11.96 -14.18
N THR A 65 -1.16 -10.78 -14.50
CA THR A 65 -2.46 -10.59 -15.16
C THR A 65 -2.37 -10.22 -16.63
N GLY A 66 -1.17 -9.96 -17.13
CA GLY A 66 -0.98 -9.46 -18.49
C GLY A 66 -1.59 -8.10 -18.77
N GLY A 67 -1.95 -7.34 -17.73
CA GLY A 67 -2.52 -6.00 -17.86
C GLY A 67 -3.16 -5.44 -16.58
N ILE A 68 -3.49 -4.15 -16.63
CA ILE A 68 -4.05 -3.38 -15.53
C ILE A 68 -5.44 -3.94 -15.11
N GLY A 69 -5.62 -4.17 -13.83
CA GLY A 69 -6.93 -3.91 -13.23
C GLY A 69 -7.85 -5.05 -12.87
N LYS A 70 -7.42 -6.34 -12.77
CA LYS A 70 -8.39 -7.39 -12.33
C LYS A 70 -7.92 -8.34 -11.23
N ALA A 71 -6.77 -8.20 -10.67
CA ALA A 71 -6.30 -9.20 -9.74
C ALA A 71 -6.59 -8.87 -8.29
N MET A 72 -7.60 -9.52 -7.80
CA MET A 72 -7.76 -9.73 -6.37
C MET A 72 -6.87 -10.90 -5.97
N VAL A 73 -6.04 -10.69 -4.95
CA VAL A 73 -5.09 -11.66 -4.42
C VAL A 73 -5.55 -12.11 -3.04
N THR A 74 -5.60 -13.41 -2.84
CA THR A 74 -5.87 -13.99 -1.51
C THR A 74 -4.63 -13.85 -0.61
N MET A 75 -4.82 -13.95 0.70
CA MET A 75 -3.71 -13.96 1.66
C MET A 75 -2.70 -15.07 1.35
N ALA A 76 -3.19 -16.26 0.99
CA ALA A 76 -2.32 -17.40 0.67
C ALA A 76 -1.44 -17.16 -0.59
N GLU A 77 -1.96 -16.49 -1.60
CA GLU A 77 -1.18 -16.10 -2.78
C GLU A 77 -0.18 -15.00 -2.46
N TYR A 78 -0.57 -14.07 -1.59
CA TYR A 78 0.33 -13.02 -1.15
C TYR A 78 1.49 -13.55 -0.31
N GLU A 79 1.23 -14.54 0.55
CA GLU A 79 2.28 -15.21 1.33
C GLU A 79 3.31 -15.92 0.43
N LYS A 80 2.88 -16.55 -0.66
CA LYS A 80 3.81 -17.12 -1.66
C LYS A 80 4.72 -16.05 -2.28
N PHE A 81 4.19 -14.86 -2.52
CA PHE A 81 5.00 -13.74 -3.00
C PHE A 81 6.00 -13.27 -1.95
N LEU A 82 5.59 -13.16 -0.70
CA LEU A 82 6.48 -12.81 0.42
C LEU A 82 7.58 -13.85 0.61
N ASP A 83 7.26 -15.13 0.47
CA ASP A 83 8.23 -16.21 0.58
C ASP A 83 9.25 -16.17 -0.58
N MET A 84 8.80 -15.83 -1.77
CA MET A 84 9.70 -15.57 -2.89
C MET A 84 10.66 -14.42 -2.58
N LEU A 85 10.18 -13.31 -2.04
CA LEU A 85 11.01 -12.16 -1.65
C LEU A 85 12.00 -12.49 -0.52
N ARG A 86 11.65 -13.39 0.40
CA ARG A 86 12.53 -13.80 1.52
C ARG A 86 13.61 -14.78 1.10
N ASN A 87 13.30 -15.68 0.17
CA ASN A 87 14.15 -16.80 -0.21
C ASN A 87 14.93 -16.58 -1.50
N THR A 88 14.85 -15.39 -2.07
CA THR A 88 15.48 -15.05 -3.36
C THR A 88 16.33 -13.79 -3.20
N SER A 89 17.49 -13.72 -3.85
CA SER A 89 18.30 -12.49 -3.87
C SER A 89 17.55 -11.35 -4.58
N MET A 90 17.81 -10.10 -4.19
CA MET A 90 17.16 -8.94 -4.82
C MET A 90 17.51 -8.79 -6.28
N GLN A 91 18.68 -9.24 -6.71
CA GLN A 91 19.07 -9.31 -8.13
C GLN A 91 18.17 -10.27 -8.92
N GLU A 92 17.88 -11.43 -8.36
CA GLU A 92 16.99 -12.41 -9.00
C GLU A 92 15.53 -11.95 -8.97
N VAL A 93 15.09 -11.27 -7.89
CA VAL A 93 13.77 -10.62 -7.83
C VAL A 93 13.66 -9.56 -8.92
N ALA A 94 14.66 -8.70 -9.05
CA ALA A 94 14.74 -7.66 -10.07
C ALA A 94 14.61 -8.24 -11.49
N ARG A 95 15.33 -9.34 -11.76
CA ARG A 95 15.26 -10.05 -13.04
C ARG A 95 13.87 -10.62 -13.31
N ARG A 96 13.25 -11.27 -12.33
CA ARG A 96 11.90 -11.88 -12.46
C ARG A 96 10.81 -10.85 -12.69
N LEU A 97 10.91 -9.70 -12.03
CA LEU A 97 9.94 -8.61 -12.15
C LEU A 97 10.27 -7.62 -13.26
N SER A 98 11.43 -7.77 -13.94
CA SER A 98 11.93 -6.84 -14.97
C SER A 98 12.06 -5.40 -14.47
N ILE A 99 12.61 -5.23 -13.27
CA ILE A 99 12.85 -3.94 -12.60
C ILE A 99 14.31 -3.82 -12.17
N SER A 100 14.71 -2.64 -11.69
CA SER A 100 16.03 -2.43 -11.10
C SER A 100 16.15 -3.14 -9.74
N GLU A 101 17.38 -3.42 -9.28
CA GLU A 101 17.62 -3.99 -7.96
C GLU A 101 17.14 -3.04 -6.85
N GLU A 102 17.28 -1.73 -7.05
CA GLU A 102 16.75 -0.73 -6.13
C GLU A 102 15.23 -0.82 -6.01
N ALA A 103 14.53 -0.90 -7.14
CA ALA A 103 13.09 -1.08 -7.16
C ALA A 103 12.66 -2.41 -6.52
N ALA A 104 13.44 -3.48 -6.67
CA ALA A 104 13.18 -4.76 -5.99
C ALA A 104 13.28 -4.63 -4.47
N ASN A 105 14.26 -3.89 -3.96
CA ASN A 105 14.38 -3.60 -2.53
C ASN A 105 13.17 -2.79 -2.02
N LEU A 106 12.73 -1.79 -2.76
CA LEU A 106 11.54 -0.99 -2.40
C LEU A 106 10.26 -1.82 -2.46
N THR A 107 10.15 -2.71 -3.44
CA THR A 107 9.05 -3.69 -3.54
C THR A 107 8.99 -4.59 -2.30
N ALA A 108 10.13 -5.06 -1.80
CA ALA A 108 10.18 -5.88 -0.60
C ALA A 108 9.72 -5.11 0.66
N VAL A 109 10.09 -3.84 0.78
CA VAL A 109 9.63 -2.97 1.87
C VAL A 109 8.13 -2.71 1.76
N SER A 110 7.62 -2.38 0.57
CA SER A 110 6.18 -2.19 0.33
C SER A 110 5.39 -3.46 0.66
N ALA A 111 5.87 -4.60 0.20
CA ALA A 111 5.25 -5.89 0.50
C ALA A 111 5.21 -6.18 2.01
N CYS A 112 6.24 -5.80 2.76
CA CYS A 112 6.24 -5.94 4.21
C CYS A 112 5.19 -5.05 4.87
N ILE A 113 5.05 -3.78 4.45
CA ILE A 113 4.02 -2.86 4.97
C ILE A 113 2.62 -3.44 4.76
N VAL A 114 2.32 -3.87 3.54
CA VAL A 114 1.00 -4.43 3.19
C VAL A 114 0.71 -5.70 3.98
N ASN A 115 1.70 -6.58 4.14
CA ASN A 115 1.56 -7.79 4.96
C ASN A 115 1.21 -7.46 6.41
N ARG A 116 1.90 -6.46 7.01
CA ARG A 116 1.61 -6.03 8.39
C ARG A 116 0.21 -5.42 8.51
N LEU A 117 -0.21 -4.63 7.54
CA LEU A 117 -1.57 -4.08 7.47
C LEU A 117 -2.62 -5.19 7.36
N MET A 118 -2.42 -6.17 6.47
CA MET A 118 -3.34 -7.29 6.35
C MET A 118 -3.51 -8.06 7.65
N LYS A 119 -2.40 -8.39 8.32
CA LYS A 119 -2.41 -9.09 9.61
C LYS A 119 -3.09 -8.26 10.69
N LEU A 120 -2.82 -6.95 10.74
CA LEU A 120 -3.42 -6.04 11.70
C LEU A 120 -4.94 -5.95 11.57
N MET A 121 -5.43 -5.94 10.33
CA MET A 121 -6.84 -5.79 9.98
C MET A 121 -7.58 -7.14 9.89
N ASN A 122 -6.86 -8.26 9.96
CA ASN A 122 -7.36 -9.60 9.66
C ASN A 122 -8.00 -9.66 8.26
N ALA A 123 -7.38 -8.99 7.28
CA ALA A 123 -7.88 -8.93 5.93
C ALA A 123 -7.59 -10.24 5.18
N GLU A 124 -8.57 -10.68 4.39
CA GLU A 124 -8.54 -11.95 3.66
C GLU A 124 -7.99 -11.79 2.24
N ARG A 125 -8.13 -10.59 1.68
CA ARG A 125 -7.85 -10.31 0.27
C ARG A 125 -7.23 -8.92 0.08
N ILE A 126 -6.44 -8.82 -0.99
CA ILE A 126 -5.88 -7.55 -1.47
C ILE A 126 -6.38 -7.32 -2.90
N TRP A 127 -6.77 -6.11 -3.18
CA TRP A 127 -6.98 -5.64 -4.54
C TRP A 127 -5.92 -4.60 -4.89
N ILE A 128 -5.11 -4.89 -5.91
CA ILE A 128 -4.07 -3.99 -6.44
C ILE A 128 -4.55 -3.55 -7.83
N PRO A 129 -5.19 -2.39 -7.95
CA PRO A 129 -5.81 -1.96 -9.22
C PRO A 129 -4.81 -1.64 -10.32
N GLY A 130 -3.53 -1.47 -10.00
CA GLY A 130 -2.50 -1.10 -10.96
C GLY A 130 -2.59 0.33 -11.47
N VAL A 131 -3.24 1.20 -10.70
CA VAL A 131 -3.31 2.64 -10.97
C VAL A 131 -2.41 3.40 -10.01
N GLY A 132 -1.82 4.49 -10.48
CA GLY A 132 -0.95 5.36 -9.69
C GLY A 132 -1.40 6.81 -9.71
N LEU A 133 -0.54 7.68 -9.18
CA LEU A 133 -0.81 9.12 -9.12
C LEU A 133 -1.01 9.74 -10.51
N CYS A 134 -0.21 9.29 -11.49
CA CYS A 134 -0.30 9.80 -12.87
C CYS A 134 -1.66 9.50 -13.51
N ASP A 135 -2.22 8.33 -13.23
CA ASP A 135 -3.55 7.97 -13.74
C ASP A 135 -4.63 8.88 -13.17
N GLY A 136 -4.54 9.21 -11.87
CA GLY A 136 -5.43 10.17 -11.22
C GLY A 136 -5.35 11.57 -11.80
N ILE A 137 -4.13 12.06 -12.08
CA ILE A 137 -3.90 13.37 -12.72
C ILE A 137 -4.45 13.37 -14.15
N ALA A 138 -4.20 12.32 -14.91
CA ALA A 138 -4.69 12.18 -16.28
C ALA A 138 -6.24 12.14 -16.31
N PHE A 139 -6.84 11.42 -15.37
CA PHE A 139 -8.28 11.37 -15.21
C PHE A 139 -8.87 12.75 -14.91
N GLU A 140 -8.33 13.46 -13.92
CA GLU A 140 -8.78 14.82 -13.56
C GLU A 140 -8.65 15.79 -14.74
N TYR A 141 -7.55 15.71 -15.51
CA TYR A 141 -7.36 16.50 -16.71
C TYR A 141 -8.40 16.20 -17.79
N ALA A 142 -8.69 14.92 -18.04
CA ALA A 142 -9.64 14.49 -19.03
C ALA A 142 -11.08 14.94 -18.67
N GLU A 143 -11.43 14.86 -17.39
CA GLU A 143 -12.72 15.34 -16.88
C GLU A 143 -12.87 16.86 -17.03
N LYS A 144 -11.90 17.64 -16.54
CA LYS A 144 -11.91 19.11 -16.66
C LYS A 144 -12.00 19.61 -18.09
N ASN A 145 -11.41 18.91 -19.02
CA ASN A 145 -11.45 19.24 -20.45
C ASN A 145 -12.60 18.58 -21.19
N ARG A 146 -13.53 17.91 -20.50
CA ARG A 146 -14.69 17.24 -21.07
C ARG A 146 -14.34 16.18 -22.14
N ILE A 147 -13.14 15.59 -22.04
CA ILE A 147 -12.71 14.49 -22.91
C ILE A 147 -13.45 13.21 -22.52
N MET A 148 -13.79 13.09 -21.23
CA MET A 148 -14.63 12.02 -20.71
C MET A 148 -15.67 12.59 -19.73
N LEU A 149 -16.81 11.91 -19.63
CA LEU A 149 -17.80 12.20 -18.61
C LEU A 149 -17.51 11.32 -17.38
N CYS A 150 -17.58 11.93 -16.22
CA CYS A 150 -17.47 11.23 -14.96
C CYS A 150 -18.77 11.40 -14.18
N ASP A 151 -19.37 10.29 -13.76
CA ASP A 151 -20.56 10.30 -12.89
C ASP A 151 -20.19 10.44 -11.41
N HIS A 152 -18.88 10.52 -11.10
CA HIS A 152 -18.42 10.61 -9.74
C HIS A 152 -18.49 12.04 -9.19
N ASP A 153 -19.11 12.18 -8.03
CA ASP A 153 -19.27 13.48 -7.36
C ASP A 153 -18.10 13.72 -6.38
N PHE A 154 -17.04 14.34 -6.90
CA PHE A 154 -15.86 14.68 -6.09
C PHE A 154 -16.17 15.69 -4.96
N GLU A 155 -17.19 16.53 -5.07
CA GLU A 155 -17.57 17.46 -4.01
C GLU A 155 -18.08 16.70 -2.79
N LYS A 156 -18.85 15.63 -2.98
CA LYS A 156 -19.24 14.73 -1.88
C LYS A 156 -18.06 14.09 -1.20
N ASP A 157 -17.03 13.71 -1.94
CA ASP A 157 -15.81 13.13 -1.36
C ASP A 157 -15.05 14.15 -0.51
N ILE A 158 -14.94 15.39 -0.99
CA ILE A 158 -14.31 16.49 -0.24
C ILE A 158 -15.07 16.73 1.07
N VAL A 159 -16.40 16.80 1.01
CA VAL A 159 -17.24 16.97 2.20
C VAL A 159 -17.09 15.79 3.17
N ALA A 160 -17.10 14.55 2.66
CA ALA A 160 -16.92 13.35 3.47
C ALA A 160 -15.52 13.33 4.14
N CYS A 161 -14.49 13.74 3.43
CA CYS A 161 -13.13 13.86 3.95
C CYS A 161 -13.06 14.94 5.06
N ALA A 162 -13.63 16.12 4.81
CA ALA A 162 -13.70 17.21 5.79
C ALA A 162 -14.47 16.78 7.05
N MET A 163 -15.59 16.10 6.91
CA MET A 163 -16.36 15.55 8.03
C MET A 163 -15.55 14.53 8.85
N ASN A 164 -14.79 13.68 8.18
CA ASN A 164 -13.93 12.70 8.85
C ASN A 164 -12.79 13.38 9.62
N ILE A 165 -12.18 14.42 9.05
CA ILE A 165 -11.18 15.24 9.74
C ILE A 165 -11.81 15.93 10.97
N SER A 166 -12.96 16.56 10.80
CA SER A 166 -13.68 17.21 11.90
C SER A 166 -14.00 16.25 13.06
N LYS A 167 -14.45 15.03 12.76
CA LYS A 167 -14.69 13.99 13.78
C LYS A 167 -13.44 13.61 14.55
N ARG A 168 -12.27 13.60 13.90
CA ARG A 168 -10.98 13.27 14.55
C ARG A 168 -10.56 14.32 15.59
N TYR A 169 -10.82 15.56 15.29
CA TYR A 169 -10.44 16.69 16.14
C TYR A 169 -11.56 17.17 17.05
N MET A 170 -12.57 16.33 17.30
CA MET A 170 -13.74 16.65 18.13
C MET A 170 -14.44 17.95 17.72
N GLY A 171 -14.42 18.27 16.43
CA GLY A 171 -15.14 19.41 15.89
C GLY A 171 -16.62 19.33 16.24
N SER A 172 -17.15 20.33 16.95
CA SER A 172 -18.56 20.37 17.29
C SER A 172 -19.38 20.49 16.01
N ARG A 173 -20.41 19.66 15.86
CA ARG A 173 -21.46 19.90 14.87
C ARG A 173 -22.15 21.21 15.28
N LYS A 174 -21.85 22.33 14.64
CA LYS A 174 -22.80 23.43 14.62
C LYS A 174 -24.01 22.93 13.82
N ARG A 175 -25.14 22.84 14.52
CA ARG A 175 -26.46 22.64 13.94
C ARG A 175 -26.84 23.83 13.09
#